data_b2d30ef9b9bacd59212b47241eb55cae
#
_entry.id   b2d30ef9b9bacd59212b47241eb55cae
#
_cell.length_a   1.000
_cell.length_b   1.000
_cell.length_c   1.000
_cell.angle_alpha   90.00
_cell.angle_beta   90.00
_cell.angle_gamma   90.00
#
_symmetry.space_group_name_H-M   'P 1'
#
loop_
_entity.id
_entity.type
_entity.pdbx_description
1 polymer ?
#
loop_
_entity_poly.entity_id
_entity_poly.type
_entity_poly.pdbx_seq_one_letter_code
_entity_poly.pdbx_strand_id
1 'polypeptide(L)'
;MRGFVSQLDLARMIERVSRRFLDYLRLELTKLGVDDISPSQVMVLLTIGAGEIAVRDLLDRGHYVGSNASYNLKQLVESGYLDRGASPRDRRLARISLSPKGQLLCERLRLLDETSQFGQNPEIDIETDLQTTHDTLRRLEQWWSDALRYGGVLLASCTSYSFIVQDQVNLLT
;
A
#
# COMPACT_ATOMS: atom_id res chain seq x y z
N MET A 1 20.01 4.33 26.23
CA MET A 1 20.51 3.99 24.87
C MET A 1 19.30 3.69 24.02
N ARG A 2 18.93 4.57 23.05
CA ARG A 2 17.91 4.22 22.04
C ARG A 2 18.56 3.17 21.12
N GLY A 3 18.07 1.94 21.14
CA GLY A 3 18.56 0.88 20.27
C GLY A 3 18.41 1.29 18.80
N PHE A 4 19.37 0.91 17.97
CA PHE A 4 19.32 1.12 16.53
C PHE A 4 18.18 0.25 15.95
N VAL A 5 17.21 0.87 15.30
CA VAL A 5 16.13 0.16 14.61
C VAL A 5 16.64 -0.27 13.24
N SER A 6 16.71 -1.56 12.99
CA SER A 6 17.14 -2.10 11.71
C SER A 6 16.04 -2.00 10.63
N GLN A 7 16.44 -2.05 9.37
CA GLN A 7 15.47 -2.13 8.24
C GLN A 7 14.59 -3.38 8.36
N LEU A 8 15.10 -4.50 8.86
CA LEU A 8 14.33 -5.73 9.05
C LEU A 8 13.29 -5.58 10.17
N ASP A 9 13.63 -4.88 11.27
CA ASP A 9 12.67 -4.60 12.34
C ASP A 9 11.56 -3.70 11.84
N LEU A 10 11.91 -2.71 11.02
CA LEU A 10 10.93 -1.82 10.39
C LEU A 10 10.02 -2.58 9.40
N ALA A 11 10.58 -3.43 8.54
CA ALA A 11 9.80 -4.24 7.61
C ALA A 11 8.80 -5.17 8.34
N ARG A 12 9.24 -5.80 9.45
CA ARG A 12 8.36 -6.60 10.32
C ARG A 12 7.25 -5.76 10.96
N MET A 13 7.55 -4.52 11.35
CA MET A 13 6.55 -3.62 11.92
C MET A 13 5.51 -3.23 10.85
N ILE A 14 5.96 -2.82 9.67
CA ILE A 14 5.08 -2.46 8.54
C ILE A 14 4.12 -3.62 8.22
N GLU A 15 4.64 -4.84 8.15
CA GLU A 15 3.83 -6.03 7.86
C GLU A 15 2.77 -6.29 8.96
N ARG A 16 3.14 -6.14 10.24
CA ARG A 16 2.19 -6.29 11.36
C ARG A 16 1.11 -5.21 11.33
N VAL A 17 1.51 -3.95 11.12
CA VAL A 17 0.58 -2.82 11.03
C VAL A 17 -0.40 -3.03 9.88
N SER A 18 0.09 -3.42 8.70
CA SER A 18 -0.74 -3.71 7.54
C SER A 18 -1.78 -4.80 7.84
N ARG A 19 -1.39 -5.90 8.48
CA ARG A 19 -2.34 -6.97 8.86
C ARG A 19 -3.39 -6.46 9.85
N ARG A 20 -2.99 -5.71 10.87
CA ARG A 20 -3.93 -5.13 11.86
C ARG A 20 -4.89 -4.16 11.22
N PHE A 21 -4.42 -3.36 10.27
CA PHE A 21 -5.30 -2.46 9.52
C PHE A 21 -6.33 -3.24 8.69
N LEU A 22 -5.95 -4.32 8.03
CA LEU A 22 -6.90 -5.15 7.28
C LEU A 22 -7.93 -5.83 8.22
N ASP A 23 -7.53 -6.25 9.43
CA ASP A 23 -8.46 -6.79 10.43
C ASP A 23 -9.44 -5.71 10.91
N TYR A 24 -8.95 -4.50 11.18
CA TYR A 24 -9.79 -3.34 11.52
C TYR A 24 -10.77 -3.01 10.38
N LEU A 25 -10.28 -2.94 9.15
CA LEU A 25 -11.10 -2.67 7.97
C LEU A 25 -12.21 -3.73 7.80
N ARG A 26 -11.94 -5.00 8.12
CA ARG A 26 -12.97 -6.05 8.12
C ARG A 26 -14.08 -5.77 9.10
N LEU A 27 -13.75 -5.28 10.30
CA LEU A 27 -14.77 -4.88 11.30
C LEU A 27 -15.62 -3.71 10.79
N GLU A 28 -15.01 -2.71 10.17
CA GLU A 28 -15.74 -1.57 9.62
C GLU A 28 -16.64 -1.99 8.45
N LEU A 29 -16.20 -2.87 7.57
CA LEU A 29 -17.03 -3.44 6.50
C LEU A 29 -18.25 -4.18 7.08
N THR A 30 -18.05 -4.97 8.13
CA THR A 30 -19.15 -5.66 8.81
C THR A 30 -20.16 -4.68 9.38
N LYS A 31 -19.73 -3.58 10.02
CA LYS A 31 -20.62 -2.53 10.53
C LYS A 31 -21.40 -1.83 9.40
N LEU A 32 -20.80 -1.70 8.24
CA LEU A 32 -21.44 -1.13 7.04
C LEU A 32 -22.38 -2.12 6.32
N GLY A 33 -22.43 -3.38 6.76
CA GLY A 33 -23.20 -4.44 6.10
C GLY A 33 -22.60 -4.89 4.76
N VAL A 34 -21.29 -4.73 4.58
CA VAL A 34 -20.56 -5.11 3.36
C VAL A 34 -19.83 -6.43 3.62
N ASP A 35 -20.28 -7.50 2.98
CA ASP A 35 -19.75 -8.87 3.11
C ASP A 35 -19.32 -9.50 1.78
N ASP A 36 -19.56 -8.81 0.66
CA ASP A 36 -19.34 -9.28 -0.71
C ASP A 36 -17.93 -8.96 -1.25
N ILE A 37 -17.10 -8.24 -0.47
CA ILE A 37 -15.70 -7.97 -0.81
C ILE A 37 -14.78 -8.09 0.41
N SER A 38 -13.51 -8.41 0.16
CA SER A 38 -12.50 -8.52 1.21
C SER A 38 -11.83 -7.16 1.51
N PRO A 39 -11.24 -6.99 2.72
CA PRO A 39 -10.43 -5.80 3.03
C PRO A 39 -9.31 -5.51 2.02
N SER A 40 -8.65 -6.55 1.52
CA SER A 40 -7.61 -6.38 0.49
C SER A 40 -8.18 -5.85 -0.84
N GLN A 41 -9.40 -6.23 -1.21
CA GLN A 41 -10.09 -5.69 -2.37
C GLN A 41 -10.50 -4.23 -2.16
N VAL A 42 -10.88 -3.85 -0.94
CA VAL A 42 -11.14 -2.44 -0.60
C VAL A 42 -9.88 -1.59 -0.77
N MET A 43 -8.69 -2.10 -0.39
CA MET A 43 -7.43 -1.39 -0.64
C MET A 43 -7.19 -1.12 -2.14
N VAL A 44 -7.65 -2.02 -3.03
CA VAL A 44 -7.63 -1.77 -4.48
C VAL A 44 -8.52 -0.59 -4.84
N LEU A 45 -9.75 -0.53 -4.32
CA LEU A 45 -10.67 0.59 -4.57
C LEU A 45 -10.07 1.92 -4.11
N LEU A 46 -9.49 1.95 -2.90
CA LEU A 46 -8.84 3.15 -2.35
C LEU A 46 -7.63 3.59 -3.19
N THR A 47 -6.89 2.64 -3.78
CA THR A 47 -5.74 2.93 -4.66
C THR A 47 -6.18 3.53 -6.00
N ILE A 48 -7.31 3.08 -6.56
CA ILE A 48 -7.88 3.64 -7.80
C ILE A 48 -8.32 5.09 -7.57
N GLY A 49 -8.96 5.36 -6.42
CA GLY A 49 -9.45 6.70 -6.09
C GLY A 49 -10.54 7.20 -7.05
N ALA A 50 -10.66 8.52 -7.17
CA ALA A 50 -11.74 9.16 -7.96
C ALA A 50 -11.50 9.17 -9.48
N GLY A 51 -10.35 8.68 -9.95
CA GLY A 51 -9.95 8.72 -11.35
C GLY A 51 -10.18 7.43 -12.11
N GLU A 52 -9.73 7.43 -13.34
CA GLU A 52 -9.62 6.25 -14.19
C GLU A 52 -8.15 5.86 -14.33
N ILE A 53 -7.84 4.58 -14.12
CA ILE A 53 -6.46 4.07 -14.17
C ILE A 53 -6.34 2.90 -15.16
N ALA A 54 -5.22 2.82 -15.88
CA ALA A 54 -4.94 1.61 -16.67
C ALA A 54 -4.63 0.44 -15.73
N VAL A 55 -5.14 -0.75 -16.07
CA VAL A 55 -4.91 -1.96 -15.27
C VAL A 55 -3.42 -2.20 -15.04
N ARG A 56 -2.58 -1.94 -16.05
CA ARG A 56 -1.13 -2.06 -15.93
C ARG A 56 -0.56 -1.12 -14.86
N ASP A 57 -0.97 0.15 -14.88
CA ASP A 57 -0.48 1.15 -13.93
C ASP A 57 -0.92 0.84 -12.50
N LEU A 58 -2.11 0.24 -12.32
CA LEU A 58 -2.57 -0.23 -11.02
C LEU A 58 -1.70 -1.39 -10.50
N LEU A 59 -1.36 -2.34 -11.36
CA LEU A 59 -0.50 -3.47 -11.00
C LEU A 59 0.91 -2.98 -10.62
N ASP A 60 1.43 -2.01 -11.35
CA ASP A 60 2.75 -1.42 -11.09
C ASP A 60 2.77 -0.61 -9.77
N ARG A 61 1.68 0.09 -9.44
CA ARG A 61 1.58 0.92 -8.21
C ARG A 61 1.24 0.12 -6.96
N GLY A 62 0.45 -0.94 -7.10
CA GLY A 62 -0.22 -1.59 -5.98
C GLY A 62 0.52 -2.77 -5.38
N HIS A 63 1.73 -3.10 -5.82
CA HIS A 63 2.43 -4.33 -5.41
C HIS A 63 1.58 -5.62 -5.51
N TYR A 64 0.53 -5.58 -6.32
CA TYR A 64 -0.32 -6.74 -6.59
C TYR A 64 0.40 -7.65 -7.59
N VAL A 65 1.39 -8.40 -7.07
CA VAL A 65 2.14 -9.35 -7.87
C VAL A 65 1.33 -10.62 -8.05
N GLY A 66 1.12 -11.03 -9.29
CA GLY A 66 0.70 -12.38 -9.64
C GLY A 66 -0.77 -12.55 -10.05
N SER A 67 -1.15 -13.79 -10.22
CA SER A 67 -2.48 -14.27 -10.68
C SER A 67 -3.66 -13.75 -9.84
N ASN A 68 -3.43 -13.44 -8.56
CA ASN A 68 -4.45 -12.95 -7.64
C ASN A 68 -4.95 -11.54 -7.98
N ALA A 69 -4.12 -10.67 -8.57
CA ALA A 69 -4.52 -9.31 -8.90
C ALA A 69 -5.59 -9.29 -10.00
N SER A 70 -5.39 -10.03 -11.08
CA SER A 70 -6.38 -10.15 -12.16
C SER A 70 -7.69 -10.79 -11.69
N TYR A 71 -7.59 -11.78 -10.79
CA TYR A 71 -8.75 -12.40 -10.17
C TYR A 71 -9.53 -11.41 -9.29
N ASN A 72 -8.85 -10.68 -8.43
CA ASN A 72 -9.48 -9.67 -7.57
C ASN A 72 -10.15 -8.56 -8.38
N LEU A 73 -9.52 -8.07 -9.45
CA LEU A 73 -10.11 -7.07 -10.33
C LEU A 73 -11.37 -7.61 -11.04
N LYS A 74 -11.33 -8.85 -11.51
CA LYS A 74 -12.49 -9.50 -12.10
C LYS A 74 -13.65 -9.60 -11.12
N GLN A 75 -13.40 -10.06 -9.89
CA GLN A 75 -14.40 -10.12 -8.83
C GLN A 75 -14.99 -8.74 -8.50
N LEU A 76 -14.18 -7.70 -8.40
CA LEU A 76 -14.64 -6.35 -8.12
C LEU A 76 -15.54 -5.78 -9.22
N VAL A 77 -15.27 -6.12 -10.48
CA VAL A 77 -16.16 -5.79 -11.60
C VAL A 77 -17.46 -6.59 -11.52
N GLU A 78 -17.39 -7.89 -11.28
CA GLU A 78 -18.55 -8.78 -11.15
C GLU A 78 -19.45 -8.40 -9.97
N SER A 79 -18.86 -7.96 -8.84
CA SER A 79 -19.58 -7.46 -7.66
C SER A 79 -20.05 -6.01 -7.81
N GLY A 80 -19.78 -5.36 -8.96
CA GLY A 80 -20.26 -4.04 -9.30
C GLY A 80 -19.58 -2.88 -8.58
N TYR A 81 -18.37 -3.07 -8.04
CA TYR A 81 -17.58 -2.01 -7.41
C TYR A 81 -16.68 -1.26 -8.39
N LEU A 82 -16.33 -1.90 -9.51
CA LEU A 82 -15.52 -1.32 -10.57
C LEU A 82 -16.25 -1.36 -11.90
N ASP A 83 -16.08 -0.29 -12.66
CA ASP A 83 -16.43 -0.22 -14.07
C ASP A 83 -15.18 -0.47 -14.92
N ARG A 84 -15.36 -1.23 -16.00
CA ARG A 84 -14.31 -1.52 -16.96
C ARG A 84 -14.59 -0.79 -18.26
N GLY A 85 -13.71 0.14 -18.62
CA GLY A 85 -13.75 0.89 -19.86
C GLY A 85 -12.66 0.44 -20.85
N ALA A 86 -12.90 0.69 -22.14
CA ALA A 86 -11.84 0.61 -23.13
C ALA A 86 -11.17 1.97 -23.26
N SER A 87 -9.83 2.01 -23.40
CA SER A 87 -9.15 3.26 -23.67
C SER A 87 -9.65 3.85 -25.01
N PRO A 88 -10.01 5.14 -25.09
CA PRO A 88 -10.38 5.79 -26.33
C PRO A 88 -9.27 5.77 -27.40
N ARG A 89 -8.01 5.72 -26.96
CA ARG A 89 -6.81 5.78 -27.83
C ARG A 89 -6.28 4.39 -28.18
N ASP A 90 -6.42 3.43 -27.27
CA ASP A 90 -5.96 2.06 -27.49
C ASP A 90 -6.90 1.07 -26.81
N ARG A 91 -7.69 0.36 -27.63
CA ARG A 91 -8.63 -0.68 -27.17
C ARG A 91 -7.95 -1.86 -26.46
N ARG A 92 -6.62 -1.97 -26.56
CA ARG A 92 -5.84 -3.02 -25.88
C ARG A 92 -5.53 -2.67 -24.42
N LEU A 93 -5.64 -1.38 -24.04
CA LEU A 93 -5.40 -0.91 -22.67
C LEU A 93 -6.75 -0.90 -21.93
N ALA A 94 -7.01 -1.96 -21.16
CA ALA A 94 -8.15 -1.98 -20.25
C ALA A 94 -7.96 -0.90 -19.17
N ARG A 95 -8.97 -0.05 -19.02
CA ARG A 95 -9.05 0.95 -17.96
C ARG A 95 -10.12 0.56 -16.96
N ILE A 96 -9.93 0.96 -15.74
CA ILE A 96 -10.87 0.73 -14.65
C ILE A 96 -11.08 2.02 -13.87
N SER A 97 -12.29 2.19 -13.35
CA SER A 97 -12.69 3.27 -12.46
C SER A 97 -13.64 2.72 -11.40
N LEU A 98 -13.82 3.47 -10.34
CA LEU A 98 -14.85 3.13 -9.35
C LEU A 98 -16.23 3.31 -9.97
N SER A 99 -17.09 2.31 -9.79
CA SER A 99 -18.53 2.45 -10.03
C SER A 99 -19.18 3.36 -8.97
N PRO A 100 -20.45 3.78 -9.13
CA PRO A 100 -21.16 4.50 -8.08
C PRO A 100 -21.20 3.73 -6.73
N LYS A 101 -21.32 2.40 -6.77
CA LYS A 101 -21.25 1.53 -5.58
C LYS A 101 -19.87 1.60 -4.93
N GLY A 102 -18.81 1.53 -5.72
CA GLY A 102 -17.42 1.63 -5.25
C GLY A 102 -17.10 3.01 -4.68
N GLN A 103 -17.56 4.08 -5.32
CA GLN A 103 -17.39 5.45 -4.85
C GLN A 103 -18.06 5.66 -3.49
N LEU A 104 -19.31 5.22 -3.35
CA LEU A 104 -20.07 5.33 -2.11
C LEU A 104 -19.39 4.60 -0.96
N LEU A 105 -18.85 3.40 -1.20
CA LEU A 105 -18.10 2.66 -0.18
C LEU A 105 -16.83 3.41 0.24
N CYS A 106 -16.05 3.89 -0.72
CA CYS A 106 -14.83 4.65 -0.42
C CYS A 106 -15.13 5.95 0.35
N GLU A 107 -16.21 6.65 0.03
CA GLU A 107 -16.67 7.82 0.78
C GLU A 107 -17.02 7.48 2.23
N ARG A 108 -17.81 6.43 2.45
CA ARG A 108 -18.17 5.97 3.81
C ARG A 108 -16.93 5.62 4.64
N LEU A 109 -15.95 4.96 4.04
CA LEU A 109 -14.71 4.61 4.73
C LEU A 109 -13.87 5.85 5.07
N ARG A 110 -13.81 6.86 4.19
CA ARG A 110 -13.14 8.14 4.48
C ARG A 110 -13.81 8.89 5.63
N LEU A 111 -15.13 8.95 5.66
CA LEU A 111 -15.87 9.56 6.77
C LEU A 111 -15.61 8.84 8.09
N LEU A 112 -15.49 7.51 8.08
CA LEU A 112 -15.12 6.74 9.28
C LEU A 112 -13.69 7.06 9.74
N ASP A 113 -12.75 7.24 8.81
CA ASP A 113 -11.37 7.63 9.12
C ASP A 113 -11.30 9.03 9.74
N GLU A 114 -12.00 10.01 9.16
CA GLU A 114 -12.09 11.39 9.66
C GLU A 114 -12.75 11.48 11.05
N THR A 115 -13.72 10.59 11.35
CA THR A 115 -14.42 10.54 12.64
C THR A 115 -13.79 9.57 13.63
N SER A 116 -12.72 8.88 13.25
CA SER A 116 -12.07 7.89 14.09
C SER A 116 -11.46 8.53 15.34
N GLN A 117 -11.56 7.80 16.48
CA GLN A 117 -10.95 8.23 17.74
C GLN A 117 -9.42 8.16 17.74
N PHE A 118 -8.82 7.74 16.62
CA PHE A 118 -7.37 7.70 16.49
C PHE A 118 -6.75 9.09 16.72
N GLY A 119 -7.45 10.16 16.27
CA GLY A 119 -7.11 11.57 16.52
C GLY A 119 -7.30 12.08 17.95
N GLN A 120 -7.90 11.29 18.85
CA GLN A 120 -8.20 11.74 20.22
C GLN A 120 -7.20 11.23 21.26
N ASN A 121 -6.13 10.52 20.84
CA ASN A 121 -5.10 10.10 21.78
C ASN A 121 -4.15 11.28 22.08
N PRO A 122 -4.16 11.84 23.33
CA PRO A 122 -3.36 13.01 23.67
C PRO A 122 -1.84 12.76 23.68
N GLU A 123 -1.41 11.50 23.62
CA GLU A 123 0.02 11.13 23.58
C GLU A 123 0.62 11.18 22.17
N ILE A 124 -0.21 11.35 21.15
CA ILE A 124 0.21 11.37 19.75
C ILE A 124 -0.23 12.69 19.15
N ASP A 125 0.70 13.54 18.76
CA ASP A 125 0.44 14.67 17.86
C ASP A 125 0.20 14.10 16.44
N ILE A 126 -1.05 13.69 16.22
CA ILE A 126 -1.42 12.84 15.08
C ILE A 126 -1.10 13.51 13.76
N GLU A 127 -1.38 14.80 13.63
CA GLU A 127 -1.17 15.47 12.34
C GLU A 127 0.32 15.48 11.97
N THR A 128 1.19 15.86 12.90
CA THR A 128 2.65 15.92 12.69
C THR A 128 3.27 14.52 12.62
N ASP A 129 2.84 13.59 13.48
CA ASP A 129 3.41 12.23 13.54
C ASP A 129 2.99 11.37 12.36
N LEU A 130 1.74 11.47 11.90
CA LEU A 130 1.27 10.76 10.71
C LEU A 130 1.95 11.29 9.45
N GLN A 131 2.07 12.61 9.29
CA GLN A 131 2.75 13.19 8.13
C GLN A 131 4.22 12.76 8.09
N THR A 132 4.92 12.86 9.22
CA THR A 132 6.33 12.44 9.33
C THR A 132 6.50 10.96 9.03
N THR A 133 5.61 10.12 9.56
CA THR A 133 5.62 8.68 9.33
C THR A 133 5.36 8.35 7.86
N HIS A 134 4.34 8.95 7.26
CA HIS A 134 4.01 8.78 5.85
C HIS A 134 5.21 9.16 4.95
N ASP A 135 5.83 10.30 5.17
CA ASP A 135 6.96 10.77 4.37
C ASP A 135 8.20 9.88 4.52
N THR A 136 8.39 9.33 5.72
CA THR A 136 9.48 8.38 5.98
C THR A 136 9.24 7.05 5.26
N LEU A 137 8.03 6.49 5.35
CA LEU A 137 7.65 5.25 4.66
C LEU A 137 7.73 5.42 3.15
N ARG A 138 7.28 6.54 2.60
CA ARG A 138 7.38 6.86 1.17
C ARG A 138 8.82 6.88 0.67
N ARG A 139 9.75 7.46 1.44
CA ARG A 139 11.18 7.46 1.10
C ARG A 139 11.79 6.07 1.12
N LEU A 140 11.38 5.23 2.06
CA LEU A 140 11.81 3.83 2.14
C LEU A 140 11.29 3.00 0.97
N GLU A 141 10.00 3.17 0.63
CA GLU A 141 9.40 2.53 -0.54
C GLU A 141 10.16 2.89 -1.81
N GLN A 142 10.44 4.19 -2.02
CA GLN A 142 11.22 4.66 -3.16
C GLN A 142 12.60 4.02 -3.19
N TRP A 143 13.30 4.01 -2.07
CA TRP A 143 14.63 3.44 -1.98
C TRP A 143 14.66 1.94 -2.31
N TRP A 144 13.71 1.15 -1.78
CA TRP A 144 13.58 -0.26 -2.12
C TRP A 144 13.17 -0.48 -3.59
N SER A 145 12.30 0.35 -4.13
CA SER A 145 11.88 0.30 -5.53
C SER A 145 13.05 0.56 -6.49
N ASP A 146 13.87 1.55 -6.15
CA ASP A 146 15.07 1.87 -6.94
C ASP A 146 16.12 0.75 -6.83
N ALA A 147 16.31 0.16 -5.66
CA ALA A 147 17.19 -0.99 -5.47
C ALA A 147 16.74 -2.22 -6.30
N LEU A 148 15.44 -2.47 -6.40
CA LEU A 148 14.89 -3.53 -7.24
C LEU A 148 15.06 -3.24 -8.74
N ARG A 149 14.89 -1.98 -9.15
CA ARG A 149 14.99 -1.57 -10.56
C ARG A 149 16.43 -1.55 -11.08
N TYR A 150 17.37 -1.13 -10.25
CA TYR A 150 18.77 -0.94 -10.64
C TYR A 150 19.72 -2.01 -10.11
N GLY A 151 19.20 -3.13 -9.56
CA GLY A 151 19.98 -4.31 -9.19
C GLY A 151 21.05 -4.07 -8.12
N GLY A 152 20.76 -3.25 -7.12
CA GLY A 152 21.67 -3.03 -5.99
C GLY A 152 22.92 -2.19 -6.30
N VAL A 153 23.08 -1.67 -7.51
CA VAL A 153 24.26 -0.87 -7.93
C VAL A 153 24.36 0.46 -7.14
N LEU A 154 23.27 0.92 -6.56
CA LEU A 154 23.25 2.15 -5.73
C LEU A 154 23.97 2.01 -4.37
N LEU A 155 24.34 0.80 -3.94
CA LEU A 155 25.12 0.60 -2.73
C LEU A 155 26.60 0.99 -2.86
N ALA A 156 27.09 1.20 -4.08
CA ALA A 156 28.49 1.49 -4.34
C ALA A 156 28.87 2.97 -4.22
N SER A 157 27.91 3.89 -4.10
CA SER A 157 28.22 5.33 -4.00
C SER A 157 28.24 5.89 -2.57
N CYS A 158 27.90 5.09 -1.56
CA CYS A 158 28.12 5.43 -0.15
C CYS A 158 29.42 4.77 0.35
N THR A 159 30.53 5.42 0.11
CA THR A 159 31.91 5.00 0.44
C THR A 159 32.17 4.72 1.93
N SER A 160 31.17 4.85 2.79
CA SER A 160 31.32 4.61 4.24
C SER A 160 30.82 3.23 4.72
N TYR A 161 30.13 2.46 3.87
CA TYR A 161 29.61 1.12 4.25
C TYR A 161 30.52 -0.05 3.84
N SER A 162 31.50 0.20 2.98
CA SER A 162 32.45 -0.83 2.48
C SER A 162 33.33 -1.42 3.60
N PHE A 163 33.53 -0.68 4.69
CA PHE A 163 34.41 -1.10 5.78
C PHE A 163 33.76 -2.10 6.74
N ILE A 164 32.44 -2.08 6.87
CA ILE A 164 31.73 -2.94 7.85
C ILE A 164 31.43 -4.34 7.28
N VAL A 165 31.23 -4.47 5.97
CA VAL A 165 30.91 -5.77 5.34
C VAL A 165 32.16 -6.66 5.23
N GLN A 166 33.34 -6.07 5.03
CA GLN A 166 34.58 -6.82 4.88
C GLN A 166 35.01 -7.51 6.20
N ASP A 167 34.72 -6.90 7.36
CA ASP A 167 35.05 -7.49 8.67
C ASP A 167 34.13 -8.65 9.05
N GLN A 168 32.89 -8.69 8.56
CA GLN A 168 31.94 -9.75 8.87
C GLN A 168 32.15 -11.02 8.04
N VAL A 169 32.71 -10.90 6.84
CA VAL A 169 33.01 -12.05 5.97
C VAL A 169 34.25 -12.82 6.48
N ASN A 170 35.20 -12.12 7.10
CA ASN A 170 36.40 -12.75 7.67
C ASN A 170 36.18 -13.46 9.01
N LEU A 171 35.01 -13.32 9.63
CA LEU A 171 34.64 -14.01 10.88
C LEU A 171 33.89 -15.35 10.64
N LEU A 172 33.57 -15.71 9.39
CA LEU A 172 32.82 -16.90 9.00
C LEU A 172 33.66 -17.88 8.16
N THR A 173 34.94 -17.62 7.96
CA THR A 173 35.93 -18.58 7.41
C THR A 173 36.94 -18.93 8.46
#